data_10cfd6442879857cf4ce1e011a56e8d4
#
_entry.id   10cfd6442879857cf4ce1e011a56e8d4
#
_cell.length_a   1.000
_cell.length_b   1.000
_cell.length_c   1.000
_cell.angle_alpha   90.00
_cell.angle_beta   90.00
_cell.angle_gamma   90.00
#
_symmetry.space_group_name_H-M   'P 1'
#
loop_
_entity.id
_entity.type
_entity.pdbx_description
1 polymer ?
#
loop_
_entity_poly.entity_id
_entity_poly.type
_entity_poly.pdbx_seq_one_letter_code
_entity_poly.pdbx_strand_id
1 'polypeptide(L)'
;MQEAKQALGMCVRRAREDADLTQQQLADHLGIGLRTISDIEAGQANPEFATLYPIIKYLNISANDFFYPETSGVPVGTTSENLLARKQLLKQIMDCSDYEISIIKTTVESLLRTMRNSVAFLFSEKK
;
A
#
# COMPACT_ATOMS: atom_id res chain seq x y z
N MET A 1 10.12 -2.34 -18.55
CA MET A 1 9.59 -3.66 -18.11
C MET A 1 10.25 -4.23 -16.87
N GLN A 2 11.57 -4.10 -16.72
CA GLN A 2 12.24 -4.62 -15.53
C GLN A 2 11.79 -3.92 -14.25
N GLU A 3 11.62 -2.62 -14.27
CA GLU A 3 11.13 -1.84 -13.14
C GLU A 3 9.74 -2.30 -12.70
N ALA A 4 8.85 -2.57 -13.65
CA ALA A 4 7.50 -3.05 -13.36
C ALA A 4 7.52 -4.44 -12.71
N LYS A 5 8.39 -5.32 -13.17
CA LYS A 5 8.55 -6.66 -12.58
C LYS A 5 9.08 -6.59 -11.16
N GLN A 6 10.05 -5.71 -10.92
CA GLN A 6 10.60 -5.49 -9.58
C GLN A 6 9.57 -4.89 -8.64
N ALA A 7 8.81 -3.90 -9.10
CA ALA A 7 7.76 -3.27 -8.30
C ALA A 7 6.68 -4.29 -7.92
N LEU A 8 6.25 -5.11 -8.87
CA LEU A 8 5.29 -6.19 -8.61
C LEU A 8 5.84 -7.18 -7.59
N GLY A 9 7.08 -7.63 -7.78
CA GLY A 9 7.73 -8.59 -6.89
C GLY A 9 7.83 -8.08 -5.46
N MET A 10 8.20 -6.83 -5.28
CA MET A 10 8.28 -6.19 -3.96
C MET A 10 6.90 -6.09 -3.30
N CYS A 11 5.86 -5.75 -4.07
CA CYS A 11 4.48 -5.70 -3.55
C CYS A 11 3.99 -7.07 -3.09
N VAL A 12 4.24 -8.10 -3.89
CA VAL A 12 3.85 -9.48 -3.55
C VAL A 12 4.58 -9.94 -2.29
N ARG A 13 5.88 -9.74 -2.23
CA ARG A 13 6.69 -10.12 -1.08
C ARG A 13 6.23 -9.41 0.19
N ARG A 14 6.04 -8.10 0.14
CA ARG A 14 5.57 -7.32 1.29
C ARG A 14 4.21 -7.79 1.76
N ALA A 15 3.26 -7.96 0.84
CA ALA A 15 1.91 -8.42 1.19
C ALA A 15 1.93 -9.83 1.80
N ARG A 16 2.79 -10.71 1.28
CA ARG A 16 2.98 -12.05 1.83
C ARG A 16 3.55 -12.01 3.25
N GLU A 17 4.59 -11.22 3.46
CA GLU A 17 5.22 -11.06 4.77
C GLU A 17 4.25 -10.43 5.79
N ASP A 18 3.47 -9.44 5.36
CA ASP A 18 2.43 -8.81 6.19
C ASP A 18 1.33 -9.80 6.59
N ALA A 19 1.10 -10.83 5.78
CA ALA A 19 0.17 -11.91 6.07
C ALA A 19 0.80 -13.06 6.87
N ASP A 20 2.04 -12.93 7.28
CA ASP A 20 2.82 -13.96 8.01
C ASP A 20 2.92 -15.29 7.26
N LEU A 21 3.03 -15.23 5.94
CA LEU A 21 3.15 -16.42 5.09
C LEU A 21 4.57 -16.58 4.55
N THR A 22 5.05 -17.82 4.52
CA THR A 22 6.24 -18.17 3.75
C THR A 22 5.89 -18.27 2.26
N GLN A 23 6.90 -18.25 1.39
CA GLN A 23 6.69 -18.47 -0.05
C GLN A 23 6.02 -19.82 -0.31
N GLN A 24 6.44 -20.87 0.42
CA GLN A 24 5.86 -22.21 0.30
C GLN A 24 4.38 -22.23 0.73
N GLN A 25 4.05 -21.56 1.82
CA GLN A 25 2.67 -21.49 2.28
C GLN A 25 1.77 -20.78 1.27
N LEU A 26 2.24 -19.68 0.70
CA LEU A 26 1.50 -18.97 -0.33
C LEU A 26 1.31 -19.85 -1.57
N ALA A 27 2.37 -20.51 -2.02
CA ALA A 27 2.33 -21.43 -3.15
C ALA A 27 1.31 -22.56 -2.91
N ASP A 28 1.32 -23.16 -1.73
CA ASP A 28 0.39 -24.23 -1.35
C ASP A 28 -1.05 -23.77 -1.33
N HIS A 29 -1.31 -22.58 -0.76
CA HIS A 29 -2.67 -22.02 -0.70
C HIS A 29 -3.25 -21.75 -2.09
N LEU A 30 -2.43 -21.34 -3.04
CA LEU A 30 -2.88 -20.93 -4.36
C LEU A 30 -2.74 -22.04 -5.41
N GLY A 31 -2.13 -23.17 -5.06
CA GLY A 31 -1.85 -24.24 -6.01
C GLY A 31 -0.86 -23.82 -7.10
N ILE A 32 0.04 -22.89 -6.78
CA ILE A 32 1.08 -22.37 -7.68
C ILE A 32 2.42 -22.94 -7.25
N GLY A 33 3.34 -23.17 -8.19
CA GLY A 33 4.67 -23.65 -7.86
C GLY A 33 5.47 -22.67 -7.02
N LEU A 34 6.25 -23.18 -6.07
CA LEU A 34 7.14 -22.36 -5.22
C LEU A 34 8.09 -21.51 -6.08
N ARG A 35 8.66 -22.10 -7.11
CA ARG A 35 9.57 -21.40 -8.02
C ARG A 35 8.89 -20.20 -8.69
N THR A 36 7.64 -20.35 -9.09
CA THR A 36 6.86 -19.26 -9.68
C THR A 36 6.74 -18.09 -8.71
N ILE A 37 6.38 -18.35 -7.45
CA ILE A 37 6.31 -17.31 -6.41
C ILE A 37 7.69 -16.67 -6.22
N SER A 38 8.74 -17.48 -6.09
CA SER A 38 10.11 -16.97 -5.89
C SER A 38 10.57 -16.09 -7.05
N ASP A 39 10.32 -16.49 -8.29
CA ASP A 39 10.68 -15.72 -9.48
C ASP A 39 9.91 -14.41 -9.59
N ILE A 40 8.62 -14.41 -9.22
CA ILE A 40 7.81 -13.19 -9.17
C ILE A 40 8.38 -12.20 -8.16
N GLU A 41 8.65 -12.66 -6.94
CA GLU A 41 9.20 -11.81 -5.88
C GLU A 41 10.60 -11.29 -6.20
N ALA A 42 11.40 -12.05 -6.93
CA ALA A 42 12.72 -11.64 -7.39
C ALA A 42 12.69 -10.67 -8.59
N GLY A 43 11.53 -10.39 -9.15
CA GLY A 43 11.39 -9.52 -10.31
C GLY A 43 11.89 -10.14 -11.62
N GLN A 44 11.97 -11.47 -11.67
CA GLN A 44 12.49 -12.21 -12.83
C GLN A 44 11.41 -12.86 -13.67
N ALA A 45 10.18 -12.91 -13.16
CA ALA A 45 9.06 -13.51 -13.87
C ALA A 45 8.21 -12.47 -14.58
N ASN A 46 7.61 -12.87 -15.68
CA ASN A 46 6.54 -12.14 -16.33
C ASN A 46 5.28 -13.02 -16.23
N PRO A 47 4.58 -12.99 -15.08
CA PRO A 47 3.49 -13.92 -14.85
C PRO A 47 2.30 -13.65 -15.76
N GLU A 48 1.65 -14.72 -16.21
CA GLU A 48 0.39 -14.59 -16.91
C GLU A 48 -0.70 -14.08 -15.97
N PHE A 49 -1.72 -13.48 -16.53
CA PHE A 49 -2.84 -12.94 -15.75
C PHE A 49 -3.50 -14.03 -14.90
N ALA A 50 -3.64 -15.25 -15.44
CA ALA A 50 -4.22 -16.38 -14.72
C ALA A 50 -3.42 -16.77 -13.47
N THR A 51 -2.11 -16.54 -13.46
CA THR A 51 -1.24 -16.78 -12.30
C THR A 51 -1.29 -15.59 -11.33
N LEU A 52 -1.26 -14.37 -11.85
CA LEU A 52 -1.19 -13.15 -11.06
C LEU A 52 -2.50 -12.84 -10.33
N TYR A 53 -3.64 -13.08 -10.97
CA TYR A 53 -4.96 -12.77 -10.43
C TYR A 53 -5.21 -13.41 -9.06
N PRO A 54 -5.00 -14.73 -8.87
CA PRO A 54 -5.19 -15.35 -7.55
C PRO A 54 -4.27 -14.76 -6.47
N ILE A 55 -3.04 -14.43 -6.82
CA ILE A 55 -2.07 -13.83 -5.89
C ILE A 55 -2.58 -12.47 -5.41
N ILE A 56 -2.98 -11.62 -6.33
CA ILE A 56 -3.49 -10.27 -6.02
C ILE A 56 -4.75 -10.35 -5.17
N LYS A 57 -5.67 -11.23 -5.52
CA LYS A 57 -6.93 -11.41 -4.78
C LYS A 57 -6.70 -11.95 -3.37
N TYR A 58 -5.87 -12.98 -3.24
CA TYR A 58 -5.60 -13.61 -1.96
C TYR A 58 -4.88 -12.67 -0.99
N LEU A 59 -3.88 -11.95 -1.48
CA LEU A 59 -3.09 -11.01 -0.68
C LEU A 59 -3.71 -9.62 -0.58
N ASN A 60 -4.83 -9.39 -1.27
CA ASN A 60 -5.52 -8.10 -1.31
C ASN A 60 -4.58 -6.94 -1.71
N ILE A 61 -3.81 -7.15 -2.75
CA ILE A 61 -2.87 -6.16 -3.27
C ILE A 61 -3.64 -5.14 -4.13
N SER A 62 -3.42 -3.86 -3.88
CA SER A 62 -3.93 -2.80 -4.75
C SER A 62 -3.03 -2.65 -5.98
N ALA A 63 -3.63 -2.53 -7.15
CA ALA A 63 -2.88 -2.25 -8.38
C ALA A 63 -2.08 -0.95 -8.28
N ASN A 64 -2.57 0.02 -7.51
CA ASN A 64 -1.87 1.29 -7.29
C ASN A 64 -0.53 1.11 -6.59
N ASP A 65 -0.39 0.08 -5.75
CA ASP A 65 0.83 -0.15 -4.98
C ASP A 65 2.04 -0.48 -5.88
N PHE A 66 1.80 -1.10 -7.04
CA PHE A 66 2.90 -1.43 -7.95
C PHE A 66 2.91 -0.60 -9.25
N PHE A 67 1.77 -0.06 -9.69
CA PHE A 67 1.75 0.85 -10.85
C PHE A 67 2.16 2.27 -10.48
N TYR A 68 1.75 2.73 -9.31
CA TYR A 68 1.99 4.09 -8.84
C TYR A 68 2.50 4.08 -7.40
N PRO A 69 3.70 3.53 -7.15
CA PRO A 69 4.23 3.41 -5.80
C PRO A 69 4.38 4.76 -5.09
N GLU A 70 4.62 5.84 -5.86
CA GLU A 70 4.70 7.20 -5.34
C GLU A 70 3.37 7.76 -4.83
N THR A 71 2.25 7.18 -5.26
CA THR A 71 0.91 7.62 -4.86
C THR A 71 0.24 6.64 -3.89
N SER A 72 0.95 5.61 -3.46
CA SER A 72 0.39 4.59 -2.57
C SER A 72 0.06 5.12 -1.16
N GLY A 73 0.21 6.40 -0.94
CA GLY A 73 -0.28 7.09 0.24
C GLY A 73 0.60 6.97 1.48
N VAL A 74 1.67 6.18 1.42
CA VAL A 74 2.59 6.03 2.55
C VAL A 74 3.86 6.83 2.27
N PRO A 75 4.06 7.97 2.94
CA PRO A 75 5.29 8.75 2.76
C PRO A 75 6.53 7.92 3.10
N VAL A 76 7.60 8.19 2.38
CA VAL A 76 8.91 7.60 2.66
C VAL A 76 9.30 7.91 4.11
N GLY A 77 9.73 6.90 4.86
CA GLY A 77 10.10 7.05 6.26
C GLY A 77 8.96 6.90 7.26
N THR A 78 7.76 6.49 6.81
CA THR A 78 6.66 6.22 7.74
C THR A 78 7.01 5.04 8.64
N THR A 79 6.90 5.24 9.95
CA THR A 79 7.13 4.18 10.93
C THR A 79 5.98 3.17 10.93
N SER A 80 6.24 1.97 11.47
CA SER A 80 5.21 0.93 11.62
C SER A 80 4.01 1.42 12.43
N GLU A 81 4.25 2.20 13.49
CA GLU A 81 3.20 2.78 14.33
C GLU A 81 2.33 3.75 13.53
N ASN A 82 2.95 4.61 12.75
CA ASN A 82 2.22 5.57 11.90
C ASN A 82 1.44 4.86 10.80
N LEU A 83 1.96 3.77 10.26
CA LEU A 83 1.24 2.97 9.28
C LEU A 83 -0.01 2.33 9.90
N LEU A 84 0.13 1.78 11.12
CA LEU A 84 -1.01 1.21 11.85
C LEU A 84 -2.07 2.28 12.15
N ALA A 85 -1.65 3.46 12.61
CA ALA A 85 -2.55 4.57 12.86
C ALA A 85 -3.34 4.98 11.61
N ARG A 86 -2.68 5.01 10.44
CA ARG A 86 -3.33 5.29 9.16
C ARG A 86 -4.37 4.26 8.80
N LYS A 87 -4.05 2.97 8.98
CA LYS A 87 -4.97 1.86 8.73
C LYS A 87 -6.19 1.92 9.63
N GLN A 88 -5.99 2.21 10.92
CA GLN A 88 -7.08 2.35 11.89
C GLN A 88 -8.00 3.52 11.55
N LEU A 89 -7.41 4.67 11.19
CA LEU A 89 -8.18 5.84 10.78
C LEU A 89 -9.00 5.57 9.52
N LEU A 90 -8.40 4.91 8.52
CA LEU A 90 -9.10 4.54 7.30
C LEU A 90 -10.31 3.63 7.59
N LYS A 91 -10.13 2.66 8.48
CA LYS A 91 -11.23 1.77 8.90
C LYS A 91 -12.37 2.57 9.53
N GLN A 92 -12.06 3.50 10.43
CA GLN A 92 -13.07 4.35 11.06
C GLN A 92 -13.84 5.17 10.02
N ILE A 93 -13.13 5.71 9.02
CA ILE A 93 -13.73 6.50 7.95
C ILE A 93 -14.66 5.65 7.09
N MET A 94 -14.27 4.41 6.79
CA MET A 94 -15.09 3.50 5.98
C MET A 94 -16.41 3.12 6.65
N ASP A 95 -16.47 3.16 7.98
CA ASP A 95 -17.69 2.85 8.75
C ASP A 95 -18.61 4.07 8.93
N CYS A 96 -18.21 5.25 8.47
CA CYS A 96 -18.99 6.48 8.63
C CYS A 96 -20.10 6.59 7.57
N SER A 97 -21.20 7.23 7.95
CA SER A 97 -22.27 7.60 7.01
C SER A 97 -21.80 8.74 6.08
N ASP A 98 -22.51 8.95 4.99
CA ASP A 98 -22.22 10.02 4.03
C ASP A 98 -22.26 11.40 4.70
N TYR A 99 -23.17 11.60 5.64
CA TYR A 99 -23.27 12.84 6.40
C TYR A 99 -22.03 13.07 7.28
N GLU A 100 -21.61 12.04 8.01
CA GLU A 100 -20.40 12.10 8.83
C GLU A 100 -19.15 12.33 7.98
N ILE A 101 -19.05 11.67 6.83
CA ILE A 101 -17.94 11.87 5.88
C ILE A 101 -17.87 13.30 5.39
N SER A 102 -19.02 13.93 5.11
CA SER A 102 -19.05 15.33 4.66
C SER A 102 -18.45 16.28 5.72
N ILE A 103 -18.80 16.07 6.98
CA ILE A 103 -18.27 16.86 8.10
C ILE A 103 -16.78 16.59 8.29
N ILE A 104 -16.38 15.33 8.32
CA ILE A 104 -14.98 14.90 8.49
C ILE A 104 -14.10 15.49 7.38
N LYS A 105 -14.56 15.41 6.14
CA LYS A 105 -13.84 15.95 4.98
C LYS A 105 -13.56 17.44 5.14
N THR A 106 -14.58 18.21 5.43
CA THR A 106 -14.45 19.66 5.61
C THR A 106 -13.50 20.01 6.76
N THR A 107 -13.63 19.30 7.87
CA THR A 107 -12.79 19.48 9.06
C THR A 107 -11.33 19.15 8.76
N VAL A 108 -11.07 18.00 8.11
CA VAL A 108 -9.73 17.58 7.74
C VAL A 108 -9.09 18.58 6.78
N GLU A 109 -9.80 19.03 5.77
CA GLU A 109 -9.30 20.02 4.80
C GLU A 109 -8.89 21.31 5.49
N SER A 110 -9.72 21.80 6.43
CA SER A 110 -9.45 23.00 7.21
C SER A 110 -8.21 22.83 8.09
N LEU A 111 -8.12 21.72 8.83
CA LEU A 111 -6.99 21.43 9.71
C LEU A 111 -5.69 21.30 8.91
N LEU A 112 -5.69 20.58 7.80
CA LEU A 112 -4.51 20.41 6.96
C LEU A 112 -4.03 21.73 6.37
N ARG A 113 -4.95 22.59 5.95
CA ARG A 113 -4.62 23.92 5.45
C ARG A 113 -3.92 24.75 6.52
N THR A 114 -4.47 24.77 7.73
CA THR A 114 -3.89 25.51 8.88
C THR A 114 -2.50 24.98 9.23
N MET A 115 -2.35 23.66 9.33
CA MET A 115 -1.08 23.00 9.65
C MET A 115 0.00 23.30 8.60
N ARG A 116 -0.34 23.21 7.32
CA ARG A 116 0.59 23.46 6.22
C ARG A 116 1.00 24.92 6.14
N ASN A 117 0.07 25.84 6.40
CA ASN A 117 0.36 27.27 6.44
C ASN A 117 1.29 27.61 7.61
N SER A 118 1.08 26.98 8.77
CA SER A 118 1.95 27.17 9.93
C SER A 118 3.37 26.68 9.66
N VAL A 119 3.52 25.52 9.00
CA VAL A 119 4.83 24.99 8.62
C VAL A 119 5.49 25.90 7.59
N ALA A 120 4.77 26.35 6.57
CA ALA A 120 5.27 27.28 5.57
C ALA A 120 5.75 28.60 6.19
N PHE A 121 5.00 29.12 7.16
CA PHE A 121 5.37 30.31 7.91
C PHE A 121 6.67 30.13 8.70
N LEU A 122 6.83 29.00 9.40
CA LEU A 122 8.04 28.69 10.14
C LEU A 122 9.26 28.60 9.24
N PHE A 123 9.12 28.03 8.04
CA PHE A 123 10.19 27.94 7.06
C PHE A 123 10.52 29.31 6.43
N SER A 124 9.54 30.18 6.26
CA SER A 124 9.77 31.52 5.71
C SER A 124 10.49 32.46 6.68
N GLU A 125 10.34 32.29 7.99
CA GLU A 125 11.05 33.07 8.99
C GLU A 125 12.55 32.72 9.10
N LYS A 126 12.97 31.57 8.61
CA LYS A 126 14.37 31.12 8.66
C LYS A 126 15.23 31.70 7.54
N LYS A 127 14.68 32.52 6.71
CA LYS A 127 15.43 33.28 5.73
C LYS A 127 15.94 34.58 6.34
#